data_7505159323b0fb1c3cad43804a94fd99
#
_entry.id   7505159323b0fb1c3cad43804a94fd99
#
_cell.length_a   1.000
_cell.length_b   1.000
_cell.length_c   1.000
_cell.angle_alpha   90.00
_cell.angle_beta   90.00
_cell.angle_gamma   90.00
#
_symmetry.space_group_name_H-M   'P 1'
#
loop_
_entity.id
_entity.type
_entity.pdbx_description
1 polymer ?
#
loop_
_entity_poly.entity_id
_entity_poly.type
_entity_poly.pdbx_seq_one_letter_code
_entity_poly.pdbx_strand_id
1 'polypeptide(L)'
;MTPSKLSGLKPFSAFLLTTAMLTVALLAFQPAALGQQGKGASSDDWFIKSAKDRKEQLQQGIKGGEKRDIIPSVPGSPIPQTDRLKPPSPDFLLAKVKWGKAAIIGDELTQDWNLAPNDMLEFHKKARSKGFKYMPTQTAIQDFSFNPALMPSILLGGVRELNFSPEGINRLRKYVLDGGMIVCDSVYGSPWFYESAKKLFDDMFPESRFRKLPPDHPLFHMVVDIDTASYSCGGEKEGGKPFMEGLYIGSRIGVLVSKYGLGCGLAGEMDVFEKLEANGLKPMAYSEETARLIGENLAPYIIGYGRVGEAEGKAELFGKLDENAPTSEFIFAQVKHEGAWNAHPGAARQLLMQLEKDSAIPVSLKRVSIDLNRDDISAYPFLFFTGLDDFVLTHKQIDALRKHVNSGGTLVVNNALGLATFHQAVVREMRRAFPQSDLALLPHSHDIFRNLNSIKRVKYTPTLMKDKGEQLQGRPVLFGAKVGGRLCLLYSPYDLEGGWNEVRYPLSRGYQSASAKQLGCNVIMYAMEH
;
A
#
# COMPACT_ATOMS: atom_id res chain seq x y z
N MET A 1 56.58 56.58 11.36
CA MET A 1 56.38 57.07 12.74
C MET A 1 55.24 56.28 13.35
N THR A 2 55.58 55.37 14.26
CA THR A 2 54.79 54.68 15.26
C THR A 2 54.28 55.66 16.34
N PRO A 3 53.58 55.28 17.36
CA PRO A 3 52.55 54.21 17.66
C PRO A 3 51.39 54.72 18.52
N SER A 4 50.49 53.83 18.89
CA SER A 4 50.07 53.52 20.29
C SER A 4 48.65 52.87 20.29
N LYS A 5 48.54 51.67 20.77
CA LYS A 5 48.16 51.12 22.08
C LYS A 5 46.77 51.57 22.59
N LEU A 6 45.88 50.57 22.76
CA LEU A 6 45.29 50.07 24.01
C LEU A 6 44.11 49.15 23.66
N SER A 7 44.24 47.87 23.95
CA SER A 7 43.68 47.06 25.03
C SER A 7 42.14 46.99 25.01
N GLY A 8 41.52 45.90 24.70
CA GLY A 8 41.42 44.71 25.53
C GLY A 8 40.01 44.63 26.12
N LEU A 9 39.17 43.74 25.61
CA LEU A 9 38.12 43.09 26.41
C LEU A 9 37.60 41.87 25.63
N LYS A 10 37.69 40.74 26.30
CA LYS A 10 37.34 39.42 25.79
C LYS A 10 35.82 39.30 25.56
N PRO A 11 35.40 38.57 24.51
CA PRO A 11 34.02 38.04 24.45
C PRO A 11 34.00 36.61 24.97
N PHE A 12 33.61 36.44 26.23
CA PHE A 12 33.24 35.16 26.77
C PHE A 12 31.83 35.32 27.35
N SER A 13 30.79 35.10 26.56
CA SER A 13 29.41 34.80 27.07
C SER A 13 28.33 34.67 25.99
N ALA A 14 28.68 34.40 24.72
CA ALA A 14 27.66 34.22 23.67
C ALA A 14 27.56 32.78 23.16
N PHE A 15 28.27 31.82 23.76
CA PHE A 15 28.29 30.42 23.25
C PHE A 15 27.51 29.41 24.11
N LEU A 16 26.89 29.85 25.21
CA LEU A 16 26.16 28.98 26.15
C LEU A 16 24.63 29.10 26.09
N LEU A 17 24.09 30.03 25.29
CA LEU A 17 22.62 30.18 25.14
C LEU A 17 22.06 29.55 23.85
N THR A 18 22.90 29.17 22.88
CA THR A 18 22.45 28.52 21.64
C THR A 18 22.41 27.00 21.71
N THR A 19 23.12 26.40 22.66
CA THR A 19 23.08 24.95 22.89
C THR A 19 21.92 24.48 23.77
N ALA A 20 21.32 25.39 24.56
CA ALA A 20 20.17 25.06 25.39
C ALA A 20 18.82 25.13 24.64
N MET A 21 18.74 25.88 23.53
CA MET A 21 17.51 25.91 22.71
C MET A 21 17.45 24.82 21.63
N LEU A 22 18.58 24.20 21.28
CA LEU A 22 18.56 23.05 20.34
C LEU A 22 18.25 21.72 21.02
N THR A 23 18.43 21.61 22.34
CA THR A 23 18.10 20.40 23.10
C THR A 23 16.64 20.32 23.51
N VAL A 24 15.91 21.44 23.58
CA VAL A 24 14.48 21.45 23.90
C VAL A 24 13.62 21.19 22.64
N ALA A 25 14.11 21.51 21.45
CA ALA A 25 13.39 21.22 20.20
C ALA A 25 13.52 19.75 19.72
N LEU A 26 14.48 18.97 20.22
CA LEU A 26 14.64 17.56 19.91
C LEU A 26 13.87 16.62 20.87
N LEU A 27 13.31 17.15 21.95
CA LEU A 27 12.51 16.38 22.91
C LEU A 27 11.00 16.42 22.61
N ALA A 28 10.54 17.21 21.63
CA ALA A 28 9.13 17.37 21.29
C ALA A 28 8.67 16.51 20.09
N PHE A 29 9.54 15.70 19.48
CA PHE A 29 9.20 14.74 18.43
C PHE A 29 9.80 13.36 18.73
N GLN A 30 9.49 12.83 19.89
CA GLN A 30 9.51 11.39 20.03
C GLN A 30 8.16 10.89 19.46
N PRO A 31 8.16 9.96 18.48
CA PRO A 31 6.96 9.20 18.19
C PRO A 31 6.51 8.58 19.51
N ALA A 32 5.22 8.65 19.81
CA ALA A 32 4.64 8.02 20.99
C ALA A 32 5.26 6.63 21.14
N ALA A 33 5.98 6.44 22.23
CA ALA A 33 6.70 5.21 22.46
C ALA A 33 5.71 4.07 22.35
N LEU A 34 6.01 3.09 21.51
CA LEU A 34 5.44 1.74 21.59
C LEU A 34 5.22 1.44 23.07
N GLY A 35 3.99 1.11 23.44
CA GLY A 35 3.63 0.92 24.84
C GLY A 35 4.74 0.16 25.58
N GLN A 36 5.51 0.88 26.39
CA GLN A 36 6.57 0.24 27.17
C GLN A 36 5.88 -0.72 28.12
N GLN A 37 5.99 -1.99 27.81
CA GLN A 37 5.60 -3.05 28.72
C GLN A 37 6.39 -2.86 30.01
N GLY A 38 5.75 -3.00 31.16
CA GLY A 38 6.43 -3.03 32.44
C GLY A 38 7.57 -4.06 32.40
N LYS A 39 8.68 -3.78 33.07
CA LYS A 39 9.83 -4.71 33.14
C LYS A 39 9.33 -6.10 33.57
N GLY A 40 9.47 -7.09 32.69
CA GLY A 40 9.08 -8.48 32.95
C GLY A 40 7.80 -8.98 32.26
N ALA A 41 7.04 -8.14 31.57
CA ALA A 41 5.87 -8.60 30.81
C ALA A 41 6.30 -9.37 29.54
N SER A 42 5.59 -10.45 29.24
CA SER A 42 5.79 -11.30 28.06
C SER A 42 4.52 -11.37 27.21
N SER A 43 4.63 -11.84 25.96
CA SER A 43 3.46 -12.09 25.11
C SER A 43 2.50 -13.12 25.73
N ASP A 44 3.01 -14.04 26.53
CA ASP A 44 2.20 -15.04 27.23
C ASP A 44 1.30 -14.44 28.30
N ASP A 45 1.74 -13.34 28.95
CA ASP A 45 0.90 -12.60 29.90
C ASP A 45 -0.34 -12.00 29.24
N TRP A 46 -0.19 -11.48 28.03
CA TRP A 46 -1.31 -10.96 27.26
C TRP A 46 -2.28 -12.06 26.88
N PHE A 47 -1.77 -13.17 26.39
CA PHE A 47 -2.58 -14.30 25.97
C PHE A 47 -3.37 -14.90 27.14
N ILE A 48 -2.71 -15.27 28.22
CA ILE A 48 -3.34 -15.95 29.38
C ILE A 48 -4.38 -15.06 30.03
N LYS A 49 -4.05 -13.80 30.27
CA LYS A 49 -4.96 -12.84 30.93
C LYS A 49 -6.18 -12.52 30.08
N SER A 50 -5.98 -12.22 28.79
CA SER A 50 -7.09 -11.93 27.89
C SER A 50 -8.05 -13.11 27.73
N ALA A 51 -7.53 -14.32 27.63
CA ALA A 51 -8.34 -15.52 27.51
C ALA A 51 -9.14 -15.82 28.79
N LYS A 52 -8.54 -15.62 29.97
CA LYS A 52 -9.23 -15.79 31.26
C LYS A 52 -10.37 -14.79 31.42
N ASP A 53 -10.10 -13.54 31.11
CA ASP A 53 -11.07 -12.46 31.27
C ASP A 53 -12.29 -12.66 30.32
N ARG A 54 -12.04 -13.11 29.10
CA ARG A 54 -13.10 -13.43 28.15
C ARG A 54 -13.98 -14.58 28.63
N LYS A 55 -13.41 -15.60 29.29
CA LYS A 55 -14.20 -16.70 29.84
C LYS A 55 -15.22 -16.20 30.86
N GLU A 56 -14.82 -15.29 31.74
CA GLU A 56 -15.74 -14.70 32.75
C GLU A 56 -16.90 -13.94 32.08
N GLN A 57 -16.64 -13.20 31.00
CA GLN A 57 -17.67 -12.47 30.23
C GLN A 57 -18.64 -13.43 29.52
N LEU A 58 -18.14 -14.49 28.88
CA LEU A 58 -18.98 -15.50 28.23
C LEU A 58 -19.89 -16.20 29.24
N GLN A 59 -19.39 -16.50 30.44
CA GLN A 59 -20.22 -17.13 31.50
C GLN A 59 -21.30 -16.18 32.03
N GLN A 60 -21.05 -14.87 32.08
CA GLN A 60 -22.06 -13.89 32.46
C GLN A 60 -23.10 -13.66 31.37
N GLY A 61 -22.72 -13.69 30.08
CA GLY A 61 -23.64 -13.59 28.94
C GLY A 61 -24.59 -14.77 28.78
N ILE A 62 -24.17 -15.97 29.16
CA ILE A 62 -24.97 -17.19 29.04
C ILE A 62 -26.07 -17.27 30.10
N LYS A 63 -25.95 -16.58 31.22
CA LYS A 63 -26.97 -16.58 32.31
C LYS A 63 -28.25 -15.80 31.98
N GLY A 64 -28.28 -15.03 30.90
CA GLY A 64 -29.41 -14.19 30.48
C GLY A 64 -30.08 -14.60 29.16
N GLY A 65 -29.66 -15.69 28.52
CA GLY A 65 -30.16 -16.08 27.22
C GLY A 65 -31.48 -16.85 27.29
N GLU A 66 -32.59 -16.23 26.90
CA GLU A 66 -33.80 -16.93 26.55
C GLU A 66 -33.52 -17.96 25.44
N LYS A 67 -34.10 -19.16 25.59
CA LYS A 67 -34.08 -20.17 24.53
C LYS A 67 -34.74 -19.58 23.28
N ARG A 68 -33.93 -19.31 22.27
CA ARG A 68 -34.46 -18.99 20.95
C ARG A 68 -35.08 -20.24 20.37
N ASP A 69 -36.38 -20.20 20.13
CA ASP A 69 -37.07 -21.23 19.38
C ASP A 69 -36.41 -21.36 18.00
N ILE A 70 -36.01 -22.58 17.67
CA ILE A 70 -35.53 -22.93 16.33
C ILE A 70 -36.74 -22.75 15.40
N ILE A 71 -36.73 -21.70 14.58
CA ILE A 71 -37.72 -21.53 13.52
C ILE A 71 -37.55 -22.71 12.57
N PRO A 72 -38.56 -23.60 12.41
CA PRO A 72 -38.43 -24.68 11.46
C PRO A 72 -38.25 -24.10 10.05
N SER A 73 -37.37 -24.70 9.27
CA SER A 73 -37.15 -24.31 7.89
C SER A 73 -38.45 -24.39 7.11
N VAL A 74 -38.91 -23.27 6.58
CA VAL A 74 -40.07 -23.23 5.68
C VAL A 74 -39.73 -24.10 4.47
N PRO A 75 -40.60 -25.08 4.10
CA PRO A 75 -40.39 -25.85 2.88
C PRO A 75 -40.29 -24.88 1.69
N GLY A 76 -39.20 -24.92 0.96
CA GLY A 76 -39.03 -24.07 -0.22
C GLY A 76 -40.10 -24.39 -1.25
N SER A 77 -40.89 -23.39 -1.66
CA SER A 77 -41.77 -23.52 -2.81
C SER A 77 -40.94 -23.90 -4.04
N PRO A 78 -41.37 -24.83 -4.89
CA PRO A 78 -40.65 -25.17 -6.09
C PRO A 78 -40.59 -23.92 -6.97
N ILE A 79 -39.36 -23.44 -7.23
CA ILE A 79 -39.10 -22.32 -8.16
C ILE A 79 -39.38 -22.84 -9.57
N PRO A 80 -40.23 -22.18 -10.38
CA PRO A 80 -40.42 -22.56 -11.77
C PRO A 80 -39.10 -22.56 -12.53
N GLN A 81 -38.78 -23.63 -13.24
CA GLN A 81 -37.52 -23.81 -13.99
C GLN A 81 -37.42 -22.99 -15.27
N THR A 82 -38.18 -21.91 -15.45
CA THR A 82 -38.26 -21.18 -16.72
C THR A 82 -37.19 -20.11 -16.93
N ASP A 83 -36.48 -19.65 -15.90
CA ASP A 83 -35.35 -18.77 -16.08
C ASP A 83 -34.07 -19.48 -15.68
N ARG A 84 -33.21 -19.74 -16.67
CA ARG A 84 -31.80 -20.07 -16.43
C ARG A 84 -31.08 -18.83 -15.89
N LEU A 85 -31.45 -18.41 -14.71
CA LEU A 85 -30.66 -17.46 -13.93
C LEU A 85 -29.29 -18.10 -13.78
N LYS A 86 -28.24 -17.38 -14.15
CA LYS A 86 -26.88 -17.77 -13.80
C LYS A 86 -26.89 -18.09 -12.31
N PRO A 87 -26.34 -19.24 -11.88
CA PRO A 87 -26.27 -19.53 -10.46
C PRO A 87 -25.66 -18.30 -9.76
N PRO A 88 -26.21 -17.87 -8.63
CA PRO A 88 -25.65 -16.74 -7.90
C PRO A 88 -24.17 -17.02 -7.69
N SER A 89 -23.33 -16.03 -7.99
CA SER A 89 -21.89 -16.15 -7.72
C SER A 89 -21.74 -16.58 -6.26
N PRO A 90 -20.90 -17.58 -5.97
CA PRO A 90 -20.67 -17.99 -4.59
C PRO A 90 -20.18 -16.78 -3.79
N ASP A 91 -20.60 -16.68 -2.55
CA ASP A 91 -20.10 -15.66 -1.65
C ASP A 91 -18.59 -15.85 -1.49
N PHE A 92 -17.83 -14.75 -1.41
CA PHE A 92 -16.40 -14.83 -1.13
C PHE A 92 -16.18 -15.38 0.28
N LEU A 93 -15.17 -16.24 0.43
CA LEU A 93 -14.75 -16.72 1.74
C LEU A 93 -13.78 -15.70 2.36
N LEU A 94 -13.99 -15.39 3.64
CA LEU A 94 -13.05 -14.65 4.45
C LEU A 94 -12.62 -15.59 5.59
N ALA A 95 -11.38 -16.06 5.54
CA ALA A 95 -10.91 -17.08 6.45
C ALA A 95 -10.05 -16.50 7.57
N LYS A 96 -10.37 -16.86 8.80
CA LYS A 96 -9.48 -16.70 9.95
C LYS A 96 -8.55 -17.90 10.00
N VAL A 97 -7.24 -17.67 9.97
CA VAL A 97 -6.26 -18.76 9.93
C VAL A 97 -5.94 -19.24 11.33
N LYS A 98 -6.06 -20.55 11.54
CA LYS A 98 -5.69 -21.22 12.78
C LYS A 98 -4.18 -21.35 12.85
N TRP A 99 -3.59 -20.77 13.89
CA TRP A 99 -2.16 -20.81 14.16
C TRP A 99 -1.91 -20.67 15.68
N GLY A 100 -0.64 -20.80 16.07
CA GLY A 100 -0.21 -20.60 17.45
C GLY A 100 -0.47 -21.80 18.35
N LYS A 101 -0.31 -21.56 19.65
CA LYS A 101 -0.41 -22.60 20.67
C LYS A 101 -1.81 -22.61 21.27
N ALA A 102 -2.29 -23.81 21.52
CA ALA A 102 -3.44 -23.99 22.38
C ALA A 102 -3.03 -23.81 23.85
N ALA A 103 -3.88 -23.18 24.62
CA ALA A 103 -3.76 -23.10 26.07
C ALA A 103 -5.11 -23.45 26.71
N ILE A 104 -5.08 -24.22 27.79
CA ILE A 104 -6.26 -24.52 28.58
C ILE A 104 -6.33 -23.51 29.72
N ILE A 105 -7.43 -22.75 29.77
CA ILE A 105 -7.69 -21.76 30.81
C ILE A 105 -9.01 -22.14 31.49
N GLY A 106 -8.90 -22.68 32.70
CA GLY A 106 -10.01 -23.38 33.32
C GLY A 106 -10.37 -24.65 32.53
N ASP A 107 -11.60 -24.77 32.02
CA ASP A 107 -12.08 -25.90 31.22
C ASP A 107 -12.14 -25.59 29.72
N GLU A 108 -11.73 -24.41 29.28
CA GLU A 108 -11.80 -23.99 27.88
C GLU A 108 -10.44 -24.00 27.19
N LEU A 109 -10.44 -24.57 25.98
CA LEU A 109 -9.32 -24.52 25.06
C LEU A 109 -9.32 -23.17 24.33
N THR A 110 -8.33 -22.34 24.62
CA THR A 110 -8.13 -21.03 23.98
C THR A 110 -6.93 -21.07 23.05
N GLN A 111 -6.96 -20.34 21.97
CA GLN A 111 -5.90 -20.34 20.97
C GLN A 111 -5.54 -18.90 20.57
N ASP A 112 -4.27 -18.66 20.23
CA ASP A 112 -3.76 -17.34 19.82
C ASP A 112 -4.59 -16.67 18.74
N TRP A 113 -4.96 -17.42 17.71
CA TRP A 113 -5.67 -16.91 16.54
C TRP A 113 -7.11 -16.46 16.80
N ASN A 114 -7.71 -16.81 17.94
CA ASN A 114 -9.14 -16.57 18.20
C ASN A 114 -9.42 -15.77 19.48
N LEU A 115 -8.58 -14.81 19.79
CA LEU A 115 -8.76 -13.92 20.94
C LEU A 115 -9.86 -12.86 20.75
N ALA A 116 -10.23 -12.55 19.50
CA ALA A 116 -11.39 -11.75 19.14
C ALA A 116 -12.38 -12.62 18.32
N PRO A 117 -13.22 -13.46 18.95
CA PRO A 117 -14.05 -14.45 18.24
C PRO A 117 -15.16 -13.82 17.39
N ASN A 118 -15.64 -12.62 17.74
CA ASN A 118 -16.72 -11.95 17.04
C ASN A 118 -16.26 -11.01 15.92
N ASP A 119 -14.97 -10.79 15.75
CA ASP A 119 -14.41 -9.87 14.76
C ASP A 119 -14.87 -10.17 13.32
N MET A 120 -14.80 -11.44 12.93
CA MET A 120 -15.21 -11.89 11.59
C MET A 120 -16.71 -11.77 11.36
N LEU A 121 -17.51 -12.02 12.40
CA LEU A 121 -18.96 -11.87 12.31
C LEU A 121 -19.35 -10.41 12.12
N GLU A 122 -18.73 -9.51 12.88
CA GLU A 122 -18.99 -8.08 12.77
C GLU A 122 -18.48 -7.52 11.43
N PHE A 123 -17.30 -7.93 10.97
CA PHE A 123 -16.82 -7.60 9.63
C PHE A 123 -17.81 -8.08 8.55
N HIS A 124 -18.29 -9.30 8.64
CA HIS A 124 -19.30 -9.85 7.71
C HIS A 124 -20.58 -9.00 7.68
N LYS A 125 -21.12 -8.65 8.86
CA LYS A 125 -22.33 -7.80 8.96
C LYS A 125 -22.11 -6.45 8.29
N LYS A 126 -20.95 -5.81 8.50
CA LYS A 126 -20.61 -4.50 7.90
C LYS A 126 -20.43 -4.61 6.38
N ALA A 127 -19.68 -5.61 5.91
CA ALA A 127 -19.51 -5.85 4.47
C ALA A 127 -20.85 -6.10 3.78
N ARG A 128 -21.71 -6.92 4.37
CA ARG A 128 -23.04 -7.24 3.83
C ARG A 128 -23.96 -6.02 3.77
N SER A 129 -23.92 -5.14 4.76
CA SER A 129 -24.70 -3.89 4.75
C SER A 129 -24.34 -2.96 3.59
N LYS A 130 -23.13 -3.10 3.03
CA LYS A 130 -22.65 -2.38 1.85
C LYS A 130 -22.80 -3.18 0.54
N GLY A 131 -23.49 -4.33 0.58
CA GLY A 131 -23.75 -5.15 -0.61
C GLY A 131 -22.65 -6.18 -0.94
N PHE A 132 -21.61 -6.29 -0.12
CA PHE A 132 -20.54 -7.28 -0.32
C PHE A 132 -20.89 -8.59 0.38
N LYS A 133 -20.85 -9.69 -0.38
CA LYS A 133 -21.21 -11.01 0.11
C LYS A 133 -19.96 -11.77 0.54
N TYR A 134 -19.70 -11.80 1.83
CA TYR A 134 -18.64 -12.60 2.44
C TYR A 134 -19.23 -13.68 3.35
N MET A 135 -18.60 -14.83 3.38
CA MET A 135 -18.87 -15.89 4.35
C MET A 135 -17.65 -16.05 5.25
N PRO A 136 -17.76 -15.80 6.56
CA PRO A 136 -16.68 -16.05 7.49
C PRO A 136 -16.45 -17.56 7.62
N THR A 137 -15.18 -17.96 7.61
CA THR A 137 -14.76 -19.34 7.78
C THR A 137 -13.46 -19.40 8.60
N GLN A 138 -13.06 -20.61 8.96
CA GLN A 138 -11.82 -20.86 9.68
C GLN A 138 -11.06 -21.95 8.95
N THR A 139 -9.75 -21.80 8.82
CA THR A 139 -8.91 -22.79 8.16
C THR A 139 -7.55 -22.89 8.83
N ALA A 140 -6.99 -24.10 8.85
CA ALA A 140 -5.59 -24.27 9.19
C ALA A 140 -4.72 -24.06 7.94
N ILE A 141 -3.48 -23.67 8.14
CA ILE A 141 -2.59 -23.38 7.02
C ILE A 141 -2.28 -24.61 6.16
N GLN A 142 -2.45 -25.81 6.73
CA GLN A 142 -2.31 -27.09 6.05
C GLN A 142 -3.50 -27.42 5.12
N ASP A 143 -4.70 -26.99 5.52
CA ASP A 143 -5.97 -27.39 4.90
C ASP A 143 -6.51 -26.33 3.93
N PHE A 144 -5.81 -25.29 3.78
CA PHE A 144 -6.20 -24.10 3.05
C PHE A 144 -5.99 -24.28 1.54
N SER A 145 -7.03 -24.11 0.75
CA SER A 145 -7.01 -24.36 -0.70
C SER A 145 -6.29 -23.30 -1.53
N PHE A 146 -5.91 -22.18 -0.95
CA PHE A 146 -5.10 -21.11 -1.57
C PHE A 146 -5.62 -20.57 -2.91
N ASN A 147 -6.92 -20.54 -3.11
CA ASN A 147 -7.52 -19.93 -4.29
C ASN A 147 -8.05 -18.54 -3.98
N PRO A 148 -7.34 -17.45 -4.34
CA PRO A 148 -7.78 -16.09 -4.08
C PRO A 148 -9.10 -15.71 -4.78
N ALA A 149 -9.47 -16.39 -5.86
CA ALA A 149 -10.75 -16.16 -6.54
C ALA A 149 -11.96 -16.53 -5.67
N LEU A 150 -11.79 -17.52 -4.76
CA LEU A 150 -12.82 -17.92 -3.82
C LEU A 150 -12.62 -17.29 -2.44
N MET A 151 -11.36 -17.14 -2.03
CA MET A 151 -10.93 -16.62 -0.74
C MET A 151 -9.96 -15.46 -0.98
N PRO A 152 -10.46 -14.26 -1.28
CA PRO A 152 -9.61 -13.13 -1.66
C PRO A 152 -8.77 -12.58 -0.51
N SER A 153 -9.13 -12.87 0.74
CA SER A 153 -8.33 -12.52 1.90
C SER A 153 -8.41 -13.53 3.03
N ILE A 154 -7.34 -13.53 3.83
CA ILE A 154 -7.25 -14.27 5.09
C ILE A 154 -6.89 -13.31 6.23
N LEU A 155 -7.35 -13.63 7.44
CA LEU A 155 -7.05 -12.90 8.66
C LEU A 155 -6.12 -13.72 9.54
N LEU A 156 -5.00 -13.11 9.93
CA LEU A 156 -4.07 -13.58 10.95
C LEU A 156 -4.15 -12.64 12.15
N GLY A 157 -4.77 -13.07 13.24
CA GLY A 157 -4.85 -12.28 14.46
C GLY A 157 -4.15 -12.98 15.62
N GLY A 158 -3.61 -12.21 16.56
CA GLY A 158 -2.99 -12.78 17.76
C GLY A 158 -2.24 -11.78 18.62
N VAL A 159 -1.63 -12.29 19.71
CA VAL A 159 -0.82 -11.51 20.65
C VAL A 159 0.61 -12.01 20.77
N ARG A 160 0.87 -13.28 20.46
CA ARG A 160 2.21 -13.87 20.48
C ARG A 160 2.95 -13.65 19.16
N GLU A 161 4.24 -13.92 19.17
CA GLU A 161 5.07 -13.92 17.97
C GLU A 161 4.53 -14.91 16.92
N LEU A 162 4.36 -14.41 15.71
CA LEU A 162 3.89 -15.18 14.58
C LEU A 162 4.98 -16.10 14.05
N ASN A 163 4.70 -17.38 13.99
CA ASN A 163 5.66 -18.37 13.52
C ASN A 163 4.95 -19.46 12.69
N PHE A 164 5.53 -19.78 11.52
CA PHE A 164 5.04 -20.82 10.62
C PHE A 164 6.19 -21.74 10.17
N SER A 165 5.84 -22.97 9.81
CA SER A 165 6.78 -23.85 9.14
C SER A 165 7.21 -23.31 7.77
N PRO A 166 8.36 -23.74 7.22
CA PRO A 166 8.78 -23.34 5.86
C PRO A 166 7.73 -23.61 4.80
N GLU A 167 6.97 -24.70 4.91
CA GLU A 167 5.88 -25.03 4.00
C GLU A 167 4.72 -24.03 4.15
N GLY A 168 4.39 -23.64 5.38
CA GLY A 168 3.38 -22.61 5.66
C GLY A 168 3.77 -21.27 5.07
N ILE A 169 5.03 -20.87 5.23
CA ILE A 169 5.60 -19.64 4.64
C ILE A 169 5.47 -19.67 3.12
N ASN A 170 5.87 -20.77 2.47
CA ASN A 170 5.77 -20.91 1.02
C ASN A 170 4.33 -20.84 0.53
N ARG A 171 3.37 -21.42 1.26
CA ARG A 171 1.95 -21.35 0.94
C ARG A 171 1.41 -19.94 1.05
N LEU A 172 1.76 -19.20 2.11
CA LEU A 172 1.36 -17.81 2.28
C LEU A 172 1.95 -16.92 1.19
N ARG A 173 3.25 -17.10 0.85
CA ARG A 173 3.89 -16.39 -0.26
C ARG A 173 3.15 -16.63 -1.58
N LYS A 174 2.90 -17.90 -1.91
CA LYS A 174 2.18 -18.27 -3.13
C LYS A 174 0.78 -17.63 -3.16
N TYR A 175 0.04 -17.70 -2.05
CA TYR A 175 -1.29 -17.12 -1.95
C TYR A 175 -1.29 -15.62 -2.24
N VAL A 176 -0.33 -14.87 -1.68
CA VAL A 176 -0.19 -13.44 -1.94
C VAL A 176 0.15 -13.18 -3.41
N LEU A 177 1.09 -13.93 -3.99
CA LEU A 177 1.48 -13.77 -5.41
C LEU A 177 0.36 -14.18 -6.37
N ASP A 178 -0.51 -15.12 -5.99
CA ASP A 178 -1.70 -15.50 -6.78
C ASP A 178 -2.86 -14.47 -6.66
N GLY A 179 -2.67 -13.36 -5.93
CA GLY A 179 -3.64 -12.27 -5.82
C GLY A 179 -4.37 -12.17 -4.49
N GLY A 180 -4.12 -13.07 -3.54
CA GLY A 180 -4.70 -13.02 -2.21
C GLY A 180 -4.14 -11.88 -1.35
N MET A 181 -4.90 -11.45 -0.35
CA MET A 181 -4.50 -10.44 0.63
C MET A 181 -4.48 -11.04 2.02
N ILE A 182 -3.42 -10.77 2.78
CA ILE A 182 -3.31 -11.15 4.19
C ILE A 182 -3.57 -9.91 5.04
N VAL A 183 -4.48 -10.01 5.99
CA VAL A 183 -4.74 -8.97 6.99
C VAL A 183 -4.21 -9.48 8.33
N CYS A 184 -3.20 -8.82 8.87
CA CYS A 184 -2.62 -9.12 10.18
C CYS A 184 -3.19 -8.14 11.22
N ASP A 185 -3.80 -8.68 12.26
CA ASP A 185 -4.36 -7.90 13.37
C ASP A 185 -3.58 -8.15 14.65
N SER A 186 -2.88 -7.13 15.14
CA SER A 186 -2.22 -7.18 16.44
C SER A 186 -3.28 -7.01 17.52
N VAL A 187 -3.89 -8.12 17.93
CA VAL A 187 -4.99 -8.12 18.91
C VAL A 187 -4.54 -7.38 20.17
N TYR A 188 -5.37 -6.46 20.66
CA TYR A 188 -5.07 -5.53 21.76
C TYR A 188 -3.81 -4.67 21.55
N GLY A 189 -3.30 -4.56 20.31
CA GLY A 189 -2.09 -3.81 19.99
C GLY A 189 -0.80 -4.49 20.44
N SER A 190 -0.76 -5.82 20.45
CA SER A 190 0.41 -6.58 20.89
C SER A 190 1.66 -6.26 20.06
N PRO A 191 2.74 -5.76 20.66
CA PRO A 191 3.98 -5.47 19.97
C PRO A 191 4.70 -6.74 19.47
N TRP A 192 4.57 -7.86 20.17
CA TRP A 192 5.21 -9.13 19.78
C TRP A 192 4.61 -9.66 18.46
N PHE A 193 3.29 -9.66 18.34
CA PHE A 193 2.64 -10.05 17.09
C PHE A 193 2.99 -9.07 15.97
N TYR A 194 2.87 -7.77 16.22
CA TYR A 194 3.12 -6.73 15.22
C TYR A 194 4.54 -6.80 14.64
N GLU A 195 5.57 -6.84 15.48
CA GLU A 195 6.96 -6.87 15.02
C GLU A 195 7.31 -8.20 14.33
N SER A 196 6.81 -9.32 14.85
CA SER A 196 7.06 -10.64 14.25
C SER A 196 6.36 -10.81 12.90
N ALA A 197 5.14 -10.29 12.75
CA ALA A 197 4.43 -10.30 11.49
C ALA A 197 5.18 -9.47 10.44
N LYS A 198 5.62 -8.27 10.78
CA LYS A 198 6.40 -7.44 9.86
C LYS A 198 7.68 -8.14 9.42
N LYS A 199 8.44 -8.67 10.38
CA LYS A 199 9.67 -9.40 10.09
C LYS A 199 9.43 -10.60 9.18
N LEU A 200 8.42 -11.42 9.49
CA LEU A 200 8.07 -12.60 8.70
C LEU A 200 7.81 -12.26 7.23
N PHE A 201 7.03 -11.23 6.98
CA PHE A 201 6.65 -10.86 5.63
C PHE A 201 7.71 -10.02 4.92
N ASP A 202 8.53 -9.23 5.61
CA ASP A 202 9.71 -8.60 5.02
C ASP A 202 10.72 -9.65 4.57
N ASP A 203 10.96 -10.71 5.38
CA ASP A 203 11.82 -11.83 5.01
C ASP A 203 11.22 -12.65 3.85
N MET A 204 9.89 -12.77 3.80
CA MET A 204 9.16 -13.49 2.74
C MET A 204 9.19 -12.76 1.39
N PHE A 205 9.20 -11.42 1.39
CA PHE A 205 9.15 -10.56 0.21
C PHE A 205 10.32 -9.55 0.23
N PRO A 206 11.57 -10.00 0.03
CA PRO A 206 12.75 -9.13 0.13
C PRO A 206 12.79 -8.00 -0.92
N GLU A 207 12.00 -8.13 -1.98
CA GLU A 207 11.79 -7.11 -3.00
C GLU A 207 10.83 -5.97 -2.59
N SER A 208 10.11 -6.16 -1.50
CA SER A 208 9.13 -5.21 -0.96
C SER A 208 9.40 -4.95 0.51
N ARG A 209 8.83 -3.87 1.06
CA ARG A 209 8.93 -3.54 2.49
C ARG A 209 7.62 -2.97 2.98
N PHE A 210 7.34 -3.17 4.26
CA PHE A 210 6.22 -2.49 4.90
C PHE A 210 6.39 -0.98 4.86
N ARG A 211 5.30 -0.30 4.50
CA ARG A 211 5.21 1.15 4.47
C ARG A 211 3.94 1.58 5.19
N LYS A 212 4.03 2.68 5.91
CA LYS A 212 2.84 3.35 6.41
C LYS A 212 2.00 3.80 5.22
N LEU A 213 0.71 3.47 5.23
CA LEU A 213 -0.19 3.89 4.16
C LEU A 213 -0.34 5.41 4.18
N PRO A 214 -0.17 6.09 3.04
CA PRO A 214 -0.37 7.53 2.95
C PRO A 214 -1.86 7.88 3.13
N PRO A 215 -2.18 9.12 3.57
CA PRO A 215 -3.57 9.51 3.82
C PRO A 215 -4.49 9.40 2.60
N ASP A 216 -3.94 9.54 1.39
CA ASP A 216 -4.67 9.44 0.12
C ASP A 216 -4.69 8.02 -0.46
N HIS A 217 -4.26 7.01 0.34
CA HIS A 217 -4.29 5.61 -0.09
C HIS A 217 -5.72 5.14 -0.33
N PRO A 218 -6.00 4.39 -1.43
CA PRO A 218 -7.34 3.91 -1.77
C PRO A 218 -8.10 3.21 -0.63
N LEU A 219 -7.40 2.48 0.25
CA LEU A 219 -8.02 1.81 1.40
C LEU A 219 -8.83 2.77 2.29
N PHE A 220 -8.41 4.02 2.42
CA PHE A 220 -9.10 5.00 3.25
C PHE A 220 -10.26 5.72 2.55
N HIS A 221 -10.53 5.42 1.25
CA HIS A 221 -11.48 6.14 0.41
C HIS A 221 -12.40 5.25 -0.45
N MET A 222 -12.49 3.94 -0.15
CA MET A 222 -13.26 3.00 -0.99
C MET A 222 -14.78 3.28 -0.98
N VAL A 223 -15.34 3.49 0.20
CA VAL A 223 -16.78 3.75 0.43
C VAL A 223 -16.98 5.01 1.24
N VAL A 224 -16.16 5.19 2.28
CA VAL A 224 -16.18 6.35 3.17
C VAL A 224 -14.77 6.94 3.23
N ASP A 225 -14.69 8.27 3.36
CA ASP A 225 -13.41 8.94 3.56
C ASP A 225 -13.04 8.86 5.05
N ILE A 226 -11.84 8.35 5.34
CA ILE A 226 -11.29 8.20 6.69
C ILE A 226 -10.11 9.16 6.86
N ASP A 227 -10.39 10.41 7.14
CA ASP A 227 -9.36 11.44 7.34
C ASP A 227 -8.78 11.42 8.76
N THR A 228 -9.57 10.97 9.72
CA THR A 228 -9.21 10.87 11.13
C THR A 228 -9.58 9.51 11.71
N ALA A 229 -8.82 9.08 12.71
CA ALA A 229 -9.04 7.85 13.44
C ALA A 229 -9.00 8.13 14.95
N SER A 230 -9.81 7.42 15.71
CA SER A 230 -9.76 7.42 17.17
C SER A 230 -9.25 6.08 17.66
N TYR A 231 -8.42 6.13 18.69
CA TYR A 231 -7.80 4.98 19.30
C TYR A 231 -8.20 4.91 20.77
N SER A 232 -8.31 3.69 21.30
CA SER A 232 -8.47 3.44 22.73
C SER A 232 -7.13 2.93 23.26
N CYS A 233 -6.54 3.71 24.17
CA CYS A 233 -5.27 3.42 24.81
C CYS A 233 -5.47 3.66 26.30
N GLY A 234 -5.64 2.61 27.09
CA GLY A 234 -5.69 2.78 28.52
C GLY A 234 -6.86 3.62 29.03
N GLY A 235 -8.07 3.41 28.52
CA GLY A 235 -9.24 4.22 28.90
C GLY A 235 -9.28 5.62 28.30
N GLU A 236 -8.19 6.11 27.72
CA GLU A 236 -8.13 7.38 27.02
C GLU A 236 -8.42 7.19 25.53
N LYS A 237 -9.15 8.15 24.94
CA LYS A 237 -9.36 8.20 23.50
C LYS A 237 -8.38 9.19 22.89
N GLU A 238 -7.41 8.67 22.15
CA GLU A 238 -6.53 9.48 21.35
C GLU A 238 -7.10 9.61 19.92
N GLY A 239 -6.99 10.80 19.35
CA GLY A 239 -7.36 11.06 17.96
C GLY A 239 -6.12 11.28 17.09
N GLY A 240 -6.19 10.92 15.82
CA GLY A 240 -5.10 11.13 14.88
C GLY A 240 -5.45 10.78 13.45
N LYS A 241 -4.45 10.70 12.59
CA LYS A 241 -4.62 10.14 11.26
C LYS A 241 -4.66 8.60 11.36
N PRO A 242 -5.40 7.90 10.47
CA PRO A 242 -5.41 6.45 10.46
C PRO A 242 -3.99 5.92 10.25
N PHE A 243 -3.61 4.91 11.03
CA PHE A 243 -2.28 4.32 10.99
C PHE A 243 -2.39 2.83 10.65
N MET A 244 -2.04 2.48 9.42
CA MET A 244 -1.89 1.11 8.96
C MET A 244 -0.61 1.00 8.12
N GLU A 245 -0.02 -0.17 8.10
CA GLU A 245 1.14 -0.46 7.26
C GLU A 245 0.79 -1.56 6.26
N GLY A 246 1.24 -1.35 5.03
CA GLY A 246 1.05 -2.29 3.93
C GLY A 246 2.36 -2.70 3.29
N LEU A 247 2.45 -3.98 2.94
CA LEU A 247 3.49 -4.51 2.06
C LEU A 247 2.91 -4.58 0.66
N TYR A 248 3.48 -3.79 -0.25
CA TYR A 248 2.98 -3.69 -1.62
C TYR A 248 3.47 -4.83 -2.50
N ILE A 249 2.56 -5.40 -3.27
CA ILE A 249 2.85 -6.31 -4.40
C ILE A 249 2.26 -5.65 -5.65
N GLY A 250 3.11 -4.98 -6.41
CA GLY A 250 2.64 -4.04 -7.43
C GLY A 250 1.99 -2.82 -6.80
N SER A 251 0.83 -2.41 -7.29
CA SER A 251 0.05 -1.27 -6.80
C SER A 251 -0.92 -1.59 -5.65
N ARG A 252 -1.02 -2.87 -5.28
CA ARG A 252 -1.92 -3.32 -4.22
C ARG A 252 -1.18 -3.70 -2.94
N ILE A 253 -1.90 -3.68 -1.85
CA ILE A 253 -1.41 -4.27 -0.60
C ILE A 253 -1.57 -5.80 -0.68
N GLY A 254 -0.46 -6.52 -0.59
CA GLY A 254 -0.45 -7.98 -0.44
C GLY A 254 -0.61 -8.41 1.01
N VAL A 255 0.02 -7.67 1.93
CA VAL A 255 -0.09 -7.89 3.38
C VAL A 255 -0.37 -6.55 4.07
N LEU A 256 -1.47 -6.46 4.79
CA LEU A 256 -1.83 -5.34 5.65
C LEU A 256 -1.53 -5.72 7.09
N VAL A 257 -0.84 -4.85 7.82
CA VAL A 257 -0.62 -5.03 9.26
C VAL A 257 -1.26 -3.88 10.04
N SER A 258 -2.15 -4.25 10.96
CA SER A 258 -2.71 -3.34 11.93
C SER A 258 -1.89 -3.37 13.22
N LYS A 259 -1.28 -2.23 13.55
CA LYS A 259 -0.54 -2.06 14.83
C LYS A 259 -1.49 -2.03 16.02
N TYR A 260 -2.66 -1.42 15.84
CA TYR A 260 -3.71 -1.33 16.85
C TYR A 260 -4.74 -2.42 16.62
N GLY A 261 -5.31 -2.97 17.68
CA GLY A 261 -6.30 -4.04 17.55
C GLY A 261 -7.50 -3.61 16.70
N LEU A 262 -7.63 -4.19 15.52
CA LEU A 262 -8.74 -3.94 14.61
C LEU A 262 -9.93 -4.84 14.95
N GLY A 263 -9.69 -6.12 15.19
CA GLY A 263 -10.71 -7.10 15.48
C GLY A 263 -11.47 -6.81 16.79
N CYS A 264 -10.75 -6.43 17.85
CA CYS A 264 -11.39 -6.04 19.10
C CYS A 264 -12.21 -4.75 18.95
N GLY A 265 -11.74 -3.78 18.15
CA GLY A 265 -12.52 -2.60 17.80
C GLY A 265 -13.79 -2.93 17.02
N LEU A 266 -13.71 -3.83 16.03
CA LEU A 266 -14.86 -4.30 15.25
C LEU A 266 -15.90 -5.04 16.11
N ALA A 267 -15.42 -5.89 17.04
CA ALA A 267 -16.25 -6.69 17.92
C ALA A 267 -16.84 -5.89 19.10
N GLY A 268 -16.34 -4.68 19.36
CA GLY A 268 -16.69 -3.91 20.56
C GLY A 268 -16.12 -4.53 21.85
N GLU A 269 -15.14 -5.43 21.75
CA GLU A 269 -14.58 -6.18 22.88
C GLU A 269 -13.48 -5.41 23.60
N MET A 270 -13.84 -4.28 24.24
CA MET A 270 -12.91 -3.39 24.93
C MET A 270 -12.88 -3.60 26.46
N ASP A 271 -13.80 -4.40 27.01
CA ASP A 271 -13.95 -4.59 28.46
C ASP A 271 -12.73 -5.27 29.13
N VAL A 272 -11.89 -5.90 28.29
CA VAL A 272 -10.64 -6.55 28.74
C VAL A 272 -9.53 -5.55 29.04
N PHE A 273 -9.63 -4.32 28.51
CA PHE A 273 -8.54 -3.32 28.57
C PHE A 273 -8.19 -2.92 30.01
N GLU A 274 -9.16 -2.59 30.83
CA GLU A 274 -8.93 -2.21 32.23
C GLU A 274 -8.19 -3.32 33.00
N LYS A 275 -8.53 -4.58 32.73
CA LYS A 275 -7.87 -5.72 33.39
C LYS A 275 -6.44 -5.94 32.87
N LEU A 276 -6.20 -5.72 31.58
CA LEU A 276 -4.85 -5.79 31.02
C LEU A 276 -3.96 -4.67 31.60
N GLU A 277 -4.51 -3.46 31.75
CA GLU A 277 -3.82 -2.33 32.34
C GLU A 277 -3.52 -2.52 33.83
N ALA A 278 -4.46 -3.05 34.59
CA ALA A 278 -4.25 -3.41 35.99
C ALA A 278 -3.10 -4.41 36.18
N ASN A 279 -2.73 -5.16 35.11
CA ASN A 279 -1.58 -6.06 35.07
C ASN A 279 -0.32 -5.43 34.45
N GLY A 280 -0.31 -4.11 34.24
CA GLY A 280 0.84 -3.35 33.73
C GLY A 280 1.04 -3.47 32.22
N LEU A 281 0.05 -3.97 31.47
CA LEU A 281 0.03 -3.99 30.01
C LEU A 281 -0.58 -2.70 29.48
N LYS A 282 -0.29 -2.36 28.23
CA LYS A 282 -0.85 -1.18 27.56
C LYS A 282 -1.59 -1.63 26.29
N PRO A 283 -2.84 -2.07 26.42
CA PRO A 283 -3.63 -2.46 25.26
C PRO A 283 -3.96 -1.24 24.42
N MET A 284 -3.93 -1.42 23.10
CA MET A 284 -4.24 -0.39 22.12
C MET A 284 -5.14 -0.96 21.03
N ALA A 285 -6.23 -0.27 20.71
CA ALA A 285 -7.12 -0.66 19.63
C ALA A 285 -7.70 0.57 18.91
N TYR A 286 -8.21 0.36 17.71
CA TYR A 286 -9.11 1.35 17.12
C TYR A 286 -10.39 1.43 17.95
N SER A 287 -10.96 2.64 18.07
CA SER A 287 -12.33 2.77 18.59
C SER A 287 -13.30 1.98 17.71
N GLU A 288 -14.44 1.56 18.27
CA GLU A 288 -15.47 0.82 17.53
C GLU A 288 -15.89 1.56 16.25
N GLU A 289 -16.06 2.87 16.32
CA GLU A 289 -16.43 3.70 15.17
C GLU A 289 -15.36 3.65 14.07
N THR A 290 -14.08 3.87 14.43
CA THR A 290 -12.99 3.84 13.46
C THR A 290 -12.79 2.44 12.88
N ALA A 291 -12.82 1.40 13.70
CA ALA A 291 -12.71 0.01 13.25
C ALA A 291 -13.83 -0.34 12.26
N ARG A 292 -15.06 0.13 12.52
CA ARG A 292 -16.20 -0.02 11.62
C ARG A 292 -15.96 0.63 10.27
N LEU A 293 -15.49 1.88 10.24
CA LEU A 293 -15.19 2.60 8.98
C LEU A 293 -14.08 1.90 8.19
N ILE A 294 -13.03 1.44 8.87
CA ILE A 294 -11.96 0.65 8.25
C ILE A 294 -12.53 -0.65 7.65
N GLY A 295 -13.37 -1.37 8.38
CA GLY A 295 -14.02 -2.58 7.90
C GLY A 295 -14.91 -2.34 6.67
N GLU A 296 -15.64 -1.22 6.63
CA GLU A 296 -16.48 -0.81 5.49
C GLU A 296 -15.65 -0.54 4.22
N ASN A 297 -14.44 -0.02 4.36
CA ASN A 297 -13.52 0.21 3.24
C ASN A 297 -12.70 -1.03 2.87
N LEU A 298 -12.33 -1.85 3.85
CA LEU A 298 -11.49 -3.02 3.64
C LEU A 298 -12.15 -4.07 2.74
N ALA A 299 -13.44 -4.32 2.93
CA ALA A 299 -14.20 -5.28 2.14
C ALA A 299 -14.18 -4.97 0.62
N PRO A 300 -14.55 -3.77 0.16
CA PRO A 300 -14.46 -3.42 -1.25
C PRO A 300 -13.02 -3.30 -1.76
N TYR A 301 -12.07 -2.92 -0.90
CA TYR A 301 -10.65 -2.91 -1.26
C TYR A 301 -10.17 -4.31 -1.63
N ILE A 302 -10.41 -5.29 -0.80
CA ILE A 302 -10.04 -6.70 -1.02
C ILE A 302 -10.60 -7.20 -2.36
N ILE A 303 -11.90 -6.99 -2.61
CA ILE A 303 -12.55 -7.46 -3.86
C ILE A 303 -12.03 -6.68 -5.07
N GLY A 304 -11.96 -5.36 -4.97
CA GLY A 304 -11.57 -4.48 -6.07
C GLY A 304 -10.14 -4.73 -6.54
N TYR A 305 -9.23 -4.96 -5.60
CA TYR A 305 -7.82 -5.23 -5.88
C TYR A 305 -7.47 -6.71 -6.07
N GLY A 306 -8.39 -7.64 -5.86
CA GLY A 306 -8.16 -9.06 -6.11
C GLY A 306 -7.80 -9.36 -7.57
N ARG A 307 -8.50 -8.76 -8.53
CA ARG A 307 -8.19 -8.88 -9.97
C ARG A 307 -6.87 -8.20 -10.36
N VAL A 308 -6.55 -7.08 -9.73
CA VAL A 308 -5.26 -6.41 -9.88
C VAL A 308 -4.15 -7.35 -9.41
N GLY A 309 -4.34 -7.99 -8.25
CA GLY A 309 -3.39 -8.95 -7.70
C GLY A 309 -3.15 -10.16 -8.58
N GLU A 310 -4.19 -10.70 -9.20
CA GLU A 310 -4.05 -11.81 -10.14
C GLU A 310 -3.21 -11.43 -11.38
N ALA A 311 -3.38 -10.22 -11.89
CA ALA A 311 -2.64 -9.72 -13.04
C ALA A 311 -1.18 -9.36 -12.68
N GLU A 312 -0.96 -8.68 -11.56
CA GLU A 312 0.36 -8.19 -11.15
C GLU A 312 1.25 -9.26 -10.51
N GLY A 313 0.66 -10.20 -9.76
CA GLY A 313 1.42 -11.24 -9.05
C GLY A 313 2.06 -12.28 -9.99
N LYS A 314 1.55 -12.44 -11.20
CA LYS A 314 2.07 -13.36 -12.23
C LYS A 314 3.04 -12.67 -13.21
N ALA A 315 3.18 -11.36 -13.14
CA ALA A 315 4.05 -10.63 -14.04
C ALA A 315 5.52 -10.92 -13.72
N GLU A 316 6.33 -11.26 -14.72
CA GLU A 316 7.77 -11.25 -14.59
C GLU A 316 8.22 -9.84 -14.21
N LEU A 317 8.89 -9.72 -13.07
CA LEU A 317 9.24 -8.42 -12.53
C LEU A 317 10.29 -7.72 -13.40
N PHE A 318 11.37 -8.43 -13.77
CA PHE A 318 12.46 -7.86 -14.58
C PHE A 318 13.20 -8.96 -15.36
N GLY A 319 13.56 -8.66 -16.61
CA GLY A 319 14.48 -9.48 -17.39
C GLY A 319 15.94 -9.16 -17.04
N LYS A 320 16.83 -10.13 -17.17
CA LYS A 320 18.25 -9.84 -17.39
C LYS A 320 18.38 -9.41 -18.84
N LEU A 321 19.17 -8.35 -19.10
CA LEU A 321 19.57 -8.04 -20.46
C LEU A 321 20.30 -9.25 -21.04
N ASP A 322 19.95 -9.60 -22.27
CA ASP A 322 20.76 -10.52 -23.05
C ASP A 322 22.04 -9.76 -23.42
N GLU A 323 23.21 -10.27 -23.01
CA GLU A 323 24.50 -9.68 -23.35
C GLU A 323 24.74 -9.63 -24.87
N ASN A 324 23.98 -10.41 -25.63
CA ASN A 324 23.99 -10.45 -27.09
C ASN A 324 22.79 -9.73 -27.73
N ALA A 325 21.99 -8.98 -26.94
CA ALA A 325 20.87 -8.22 -27.51
C ALA A 325 21.37 -7.19 -28.53
N PRO A 326 20.70 -7.02 -29.68
CA PRO A 326 21.05 -6.01 -30.64
C PRO A 326 21.09 -4.62 -29.98
N THR A 327 22.17 -3.88 -30.15
CA THR A 327 22.34 -2.52 -29.61
C THR A 327 21.31 -1.52 -30.14
N SER A 328 20.50 -1.93 -31.12
CA SER A 328 19.45 -1.14 -31.77
C SER A 328 18.07 -1.30 -31.13
N GLU A 329 17.89 -2.23 -30.18
CA GLU A 329 16.60 -2.40 -29.50
C GLU A 329 16.36 -1.33 -28.45
N PHE A 330 15.12 -0.79 -28.43
CA PHE A 330 14.69 0.05 -27.31
C PHE A 330 14.53 -0.79 -26.05
N ILE A 331 15.17 -0.35 -24.95
CA ILE A 331 15.13 -0.98 -23.65
C ILE A 331 14.39 -0.09 -22.68
N PHE A 332 13.32 -0.61 -22.06
CA PHE A 332 12.58 0.08 -21.03
C PHE A 332 13.31 -0.01 -19.68
N ALA A 333 13.98 1.07 -19.29
CA ALA A 333 14.77 1.14 -18.06
C ALA A 333 13.98 1.85 -16.94
N GLN A 334 13.64 1.11 -15.88
CA GLN A 334 12.86 1.62 -14.75
C GLN A 334 13.73 1.87 -13.53
N VAL A 335 13.64 3.07 -12.98
CA VAL A 335 14.45 3.49 -11.82
C VAL A 335 13.89 2.96 -10.52
N LYS A 336 14.77 2.36 -9.70
CA LYS A 336 14.48 1.95 -8.31
C LYS A 336 14.60 3.13 -7.36
N HIS A 337 13.64 3.26 -6.46
CA HIS A 337 13.66 4.25 -5.39
C HIS A 337 12.77 3.80 -4.22
N GLU A 338 12.77 4.55 -3.12
CA GLU A 338 12.07 4.16 -1.90
C GLU A 338 10.52 4.35 -1.96
N GLY A 339 9.97 5.01 -2.98
CA GLY A 339 8.55 5.37 -3.08
C GLY A 339 7.63 4.31 -3.73
N ALA A 340 7.82 3.01 -3.44
CA ALA A 340 7.05 1.92 -4.04
C ALA A 340 7.10 1.95 -5.59
N TRP A 341 8.31 1.93 -6.12
CA TRP A 341 8.68 2.15 -7.53
C TRP A 341 8.17 1.09 -8.52
N ASN A 342 7.79 -0.10 -8.09
CA ASN A 342 7.30 -1.18 -8.96
C ASN A 342 5.76 -1.27 -8.88
N ALA A 343 5.09 -0.16 -9.24
CA ALA A 343 3.65 -0.01 -9.05
C ALA A 343 2.81 -0.92 -9.95
N HIS A 344 3.17 -1.06 -11.24
CA HIS A 344 2.38 -1.84 -12.22
C HIS A 344 3.27 -2.86 -12.94
N PRO A 345 3.64 -3.98 -12.27
CA PRO A 345 4.41 -5.05 -12.91
C PRO A 345 3.70 -5.57 -14.16
N GLY A 346 4.43 -5.70 -15.26
CA GLY A 346 3.87 -6.15 -16.54
C GLY A 346 3.31 -5.05 -17.45
N ALA A 347 3.02 -3.86 -16.93
CA ALA A 347 2.44 -2.76 -17.72
C ALA A 347 3.36 -2.31 -18.88
N ALA A 348 4.66 -2.19 -18.61
CA ALA A 348 5.64 -1.82 -19.63
C ALA A 348 5.64 -2.79 -20.81
N ARG A 349 5.54 -4.11 -20.57
CA ARG A 349 5.46 -5.11 -21.63
C ARG A 349 4.27 -4.86 -22.57
N GLN A 350 3.10 -4.53 -22.01
CA GLN A 350 1.91 -4.24 -22.82
C GLN A 350 2.06 -2.97 -23.66
N LEU A 351 2.74 -1.96 -23.13
CA LEU A 351 3.08 -0.76 -23.89
C LEU A 351 4.08 -1.07 -25.01
N LEU A 352 5.12 -1.86 -24.73
CA LEU A 352 6.15 -2.22 -25.70
C LEU A 352 5.58 -3.06 -26.85
N MET A 353 4.68 -4.00 -26.57
CA MET A 353 3.94 -4.73 -27.61
C MET A 353 3.09 -3.80 -28.49
N GLN A 354 2.50 -2.75 -27.90
CA GLN A 354 1.76 -1.75 -28.69
C GLN A 354 2.73 -0.89 -29.52
N LEU A 355 3.87 -0.50 -28.97
CA LEU A 355 4.89 0.29 -29.69
C LEU A 355 5.44 -0.49 -30.89
N GLU A 356 5.78 -1.77 -30.71
CA GLU A 356 6.23 -2.66 -31.78
C GLU A 356 5.20 -2.76 -32.92
N LYS A 357 3.92 -2.82 -32.55
CA LYS A 357 2.82 -2.86 -33.53
C LYS A 357 2.63 -1.55 -34.29
N ASP A 358 2.77 -0.42 -33.60
CA ASP A 358 2.45 0.91 -34.14
C ASP A 358 3.65 1.60 -34.79
N SER A 359 4.87 1.09 -34.60
CA SER A 359 6.11 1.66 -35.11
C SER A 359 7.03 0.57 -35.70
N ALA A 360 8.07 0.99 -36.42
CA ALA A 360 9.10 0.08 -36.92
C ALA A 360 10.32 -0.02 -35.96
N ILE A 361 10.21 0.47 -34.74
CA ILE A 361 11.31 0.44 -33.76
C ILE A 361 11.41 -0.97 -33.18
N PRO A 362 12.59 -1.62 -33.24
CA PRO A 362 12.81 -2.87 -32.54
C PRO A 362 12.80 -2.64 -31.03
N VAL A 363 12.04 -3.42 -30.28
CA VAL A 363 11.86 -3.26 -28.83
C VAL A 363 12.21 -4.55 -28.09
N SER A 364 12.93 -4.44 -26.99
CA SER A 364 13.02 -5.51 -26.01
C SER A 364 11.77 -5.56 -25.17
N LEU A 365 11.03 -6.66 -25.18
CA LEU A 365 9.83 -6.83 -24.33
C LEU A 365 10.16 -7.01 -22.86
N LYS A 366 11.45 -7.07 -22.51
CA LYS A 366 11.94 -7.15 -21.13
C LYS A 366 12.31 -5.76 -20.65
N ARG A 367 11.77 -5.37 -19.51
CA ARG A 367 12.21 -4.16 -18.83
C ARG A 367 13.37 -4.44 -17.89
N VAL A 368 14.23 -3.46 -17.67
CA VAL A 368 15.33 -3.54 -16.72
C VAL A 368 15.08 -2.61 -15.54
N SER A 369 15.58 -2.98 -14.37
CA SER A 369 15.52 -2.13 -13.18
C SER A 369 16.89 -1.47 -12.94
N ILE A 370 16.88 -0.18 -12.68
CA ILE A 370 18.09 0.66 -12.53
C ILE A 370 18.21 1.14 -11.08
N ASP A 371 19.33 0.84 -10.46
CA ASP A 371 19.74 1.46 -9.18
C ASP A 371 20.72 2.62 -9.47
N LEU A 372 20.24 3.85 -9.35
CA LEU A 372 21.04 5.06 -9.61
C LEU A 372 22.31 5.20 -8.75
N ASN A 373 22.43 4.43 -7.68
CA ASN A 373 23.63 4.42 -6.84
C ASN A 373 24.72 3.48 -7.34
N ARG A 374 24.40 2.51 -8.21
CA ARG A 374 25.28 1.41 -8.57
C ARG A 374 25.44 1.21 -10.07
N ASP A 375 24.37 1.40 -10.84
CA ASP A 375 24.31 1.00 -12.23
C ASP A 375 24.85 2.10 -13.14
N ASP A 376 25.52 1.69 -14.22
CA ASP A 376 25.87 2.61 -15.32
C ASP A 376 24.62 2.81 -16.19
N ILE A 377 24.12 4.04 -16.18
CA ILE A 377 22.91 4.42 -16.91
C ILE A 377 23.18 5.03 -18.28
N SER A 378 24.44 5.10 -18.69
CA SER A 378 24.86 5.74 -19.97
C SER A 378 24.31 5.02 -21.21
N ALA A 379 24.06 3.72 -21.10
CA ALA A 379 23.50 2.91 -22.18
C ALA A 379 21.97 3.06 -22.38
N TYR A 380 21.29 3.74 -21.46
CA TYR A 380 19.83 3.87 -21.48
C TYR A 380 19.41 5.30 -21.77
N PRO A 381 19.03 5.67 -23.00
CA PRO A 381 18.60 7.04 -23.31
C PRO A 381 17.26 7.41 -22.67
N PHE A 382 16.47 6.41 -22.28
CA PHE A 382 15.15 6.54 -21.65
C PHE A 382 15.18 5.97 -20.25
N LEU A 383 14.84 6.77 -19.25
CA LEU A 383 14.61 6.32 -17.88
C LEU A 383 13.15 6.57 -17.49
N PHE A 384 12.51 5.54 -16.93
CA PHE A 384 11.16 5.61 -16.41
C PHE A 384 11.17 5.60 -14.88
N PHE A 385 10.46 6.55 -14.29
CA PHE A 385 10.37 6.74 -12.85
C PHE A 385 8.90 6.75 -12.45
N THR A 386 8.46 5.80 -11.63
CA THR A 386 7.07 5.67 -11.20
C THR A 386 7.00 5.24 -9.75
N GLY A 387 5.92 5.57 -9.05
CA GLY A 387 5.72 5.15 -7.67
C GLY A 387 4.38 5.56 -7.09
N LEU A 388 4.14 5.07 -5.86
CA LEU A 388 2.89 5.24 -5.12
C LEU A 388 3.04 6.11 -3.87
N ASP A 389 4.27 6.24 -3.35
CA ASP A 389 4.51 6.78 -2.02
C ASP A 389 5.59 7.86 -2.04
N ASP A 390 5.75 8.55 -0.91
CA ASP A 390 6.81 9.55 -0.74
C ASP A 390 8.20 8.94 -0.90
N PHE A 391 9.12 9.71 -1.44
CA PHE A 391 10.52 9.33 -1.60
C PHE A 391 11.46 10.55 -1.48
N VAL A 392 12.69 10.27 -1.11
CA VAL A 392 13.76 11.29 -1.05
C VAL A 392 14.97 10.78 -1.83
N LEU A 393 15.42 11.53 -2.82
CA LEU A 393 16.61 11.20 -3.58
C LEU A 393 17.88 11.59 -2.79
N THR A 394 18.85 10.68 -2.76
CA THR A 394 20.20 10.99 -2.25
C THR A 394 20.93 11.93 -3.20
N HIS A 395 21.96 12.61 -2.73
CA HIS A 395 22.79 13.46 -3.59
C HIS A 395 23.37 12.68 -4.77
N LYS A 396 23.83 11.44 -4.54
CA LYS A 396 24.38 10.58 -5.60
C LYS A 396 23.34 10.24 -6.67
N GLN A 397 22.09 9.97 -6.28
CA GLN A 397 20.99 9.73 -7.21
C GLN A 397 20.65 10.99 -8.04
N ILE A 398 20.63 12.16 -7.38
CA ILE A 398 20.42 13.44 -8.05
C ILE A 398 21.51 13.69 -9.09
N ASP A 399 22.78 13.48 -8.73
CA ASP A 399 23.91 13.70 -9.64
C ASP A 399 23.90 12.70 -10.81
N ALA A 400 23.49 11.45 -10.58
CA ALA A 400 23.29 10.47 -11.65
C ALA A 400 22.19 10.92 -12.63
N LEU A 401 21.05 11.40 -12.14
CA LEU A 401 19.96 11.93 -12.98
C LEU A 401 20.40 13.18 -13.77
N ARG A 402 21.14 14.10 -13.13
CA ARG A 402 21.69 15.28 -13.81
C ARG A 402 22.65 14.88 -14.93
N LYS A 403 23.57 13.96 -14.64
CA LYS A 403 24.52 13.44 -15.64
C LYS A 403 23.77 12.83 -16.81
N HIS A 404 22.78 11.97 -16.54
CA HIS A 404 21.97 11.34 -17.56
C HIS A 404 21.28 12.35 -18.50
N VAL A 405 20.59 13.32 -17.92
CA VAL A 405 19.87 14.35 -18.68
C VAL A 405 20.82 15.24 -19.48
N ASN A 406 21.96 15.63 -18.89
CA ASN A 406 22.99 16.47 -19.58
C ASN A 406 23.70 15.68 -20.69
N SER A 407 23.75 14.36 -20.62
CA SER A 407 24.34 13.49 -21.66
C SER A 407 23.37 13.13 -22.78
N GLY A 408 22.18 13.72 -22.82
CA GLY A 408 21.19 13.46 -23.86
C GLY A 408 20.05 12.52 -23.46
N GLY A 409 20.04 11.98 -22.25
CA GLY A 409 18.98 11.10 -21.77
C GLY A 409 17.68 11.84 -21.46
N THR A 410 16.58 11.12 -21.45
CA THR A 410 15.23 11.60 -21.11
C THR A 410 14.69 10.87 -19.90
N LEU A 411 14.21 11.62 -18.91
CA LEU A 411 13.56 11.13 -17.71
C LEU A 411 12.05 11.29 -17.84
N VAL A 412 11.32 10.19 -17.78
CA VAL A 412 9.85 10.15 -17.80
C VAL A 412 9.34 9.73 -16.43
N VAL A 413 8.54 10.57 -15.80
CA VAL A 413 7.97 10.35 -14.48
C VAL A 413 6.47 10.11 -14.59
N ASN A 414 5.97 9.04 -13.97
CA ASN A 414 4.56 8.69 -13.91
C ASN A 414 4.08 8.66 -12.45
N ASN A 415 2.95 9.28 -12.19
CA ASN A 415 2.29 9.19 -10.88
C ASN A 415 1.34 8.00 -10.87
N ALA A 416 1.80 6.87 -10.38
CA ALA A 416 0.97 5.66 -10.29
C ALA A 416 -0.26 5.91 -9.41
N LEU A 417 -1.42 5.42 -9.86
CA LEU A 417 -2.75 5.68 -9.29
C LEU A 417 -3.13 7.18 -9.21
N GLY A 418 -2.26 8.11 -9.56
CA GLY A 418 -2.50 9.56 -9.47
C GLY A 418 -2.58 10.08 -8.04
N LEU A 419 -1.75 9.55 -7.13
CA LEU A 419 -1.76 9.89 -5.70
C LEU A 419 -1.11 11.24 -5.41
N ALA A 420 -1.70 11.99 -4.48
CA ALA A 420 -1.18 13.31 -4.08
C ALA A 420 0.16 13.20 -3.35
N THR A 421 0.35 12.17 -2.55
CA THR A 421 1.60 11.92 -1.81
C THR A 421 2.79 11.78 -2.76
N PHE A 422 2.69 10.92 -3.79
CA PHE A 422 3.75 10.79 -4.77
C PHE A 422 3.94 12.05 -5.61
N HIS A 423 2.85 12.73 -6.00
CA HIS A 423 2.93 14.01 -6.72
C HIS A 423 3.76 15.05 -5.98
N GLN A 424 3.52 15.22 -4.67
CA GLN A 424 4.26 16.17 -3.82
C GLN A 424 5.74 15.80 -3.75
N ALA A 425 6.07 14.51 -3.63
CA ALA A 425 7.43 14.02 -3.66
C ALA A 425 8.12 14.34 -5.00
N VAL A 426 7.46 14.05 -6.13
CA VAL A 426 8.00 14.37 -7.48
C VAL A 426 8.31 15.86 -7.62
N VAL A 427 7.36 16.73 -7.27
CA VAL A 427 7.59 18.19 -7.38
C VAL A 427 8.75 18.64 -6.50
N ARG A 428 8.86 18.13 -5.30
CA ARG A 428 9.96 18.43 -4.37
C ARG A 428 11.31 17.95 -4.91
N GLU A 429 11.38 16.67 -5.32
CA GLU A 429 12.65 16.05 -5.71
C GLU A 429 13.13 16.53 -7.10
N MET A 430 12.22 16.77 -8.05
CA MET A 430 12.58 17.32 -9.34
C MET A 430 13.09 18.76 -9.22
N ARG A 431 12.53 19.58 -8.32
CA ARG A 431 13.08 20.92 -8.02
C ARG A 431 14.46 20.84 -7.38
N ARG A 432 14.72 19.85 -6.52
CA ARG A 432 16.06 19.62 -5.94
C ARG A 432 17.06 19.16 -7.00
N ALA A 433 16.63 18.27 -7.89
CA ALA A 433 17.48 17.75 -8.95
C ALA A 433 17.77 18.80 -10.05
N PHE A 434 16.77 19.57 -10.44
CA PHE A 434 16.83 20.52 -11.55
C PHE A 434 16.32 21.91 -11.14
N PRO A 435 17.04 22.63 -10.27
CA PRO A 435 16.54 23.87 -9.65
C PRO A 435 16.31 25.02 -10.63
N GLN A 436 16.91 24.95 -11.83
CA GLN A 436 16.77 25.97 -12.89
C GLN A 436 15.74 25.57 -13.97
N SER A 437 15.01 24.49 -13.76
CA SER A 437 14.08 23.92 -14.75
C SER A 437 12.69 23.79 -14.13
N ASP A 438 11.75 24.62 -14.56
CA ASP A 438 10.38 24.54 -14.09
C ASP A 438 9.58 23.50 -14.88
N LEU A 439 8.85 22.65 -14.15
CA LEU A 439 7.86 21.75 -14.72
C LEU A 439 6.65 22.58 -15.18
N ALA A 440 6.51 22.76 -16.48
CA ALA A 440 5.39 23.47 -17.08
C ALA A 440 4.46 22.54 -17.85
N LEU A 441 3.17 22.84 -17.84
CA LEU A 441 2.18 22.13 -18.65
C LEU A 441 2.53 22.28 -20.14
N LEU A 442 2.67 21.15 -20.85
CA LEU A 442 2.92 21.16 -22.27
C LEU A 442 1.68 21.64 -23.05
N PRO A 443 1.84 22.56 -24.00
CA PRO A 443 0.72 23.00 -24.83
C PRO A 443 0.22 21.85 -25.72
N HIS A 444 -1.07 21.81 -26.01
CA HIS A 444 -1.68 20.75 -26.84
C HIS A 444 -1.14 20.73 -28.28
N SER A 445 -0.52 21.80 -28.73
CA SER A 445 0.18 21.89 -30.02
C SER A 445 1.57 21.27 -30.01
N HIS A 446 2.07 20.79 -28.85
CA HIS A 446 3.39 20.19 -28.73
C HIS A 446 3.48 18.90 -29.55
N ASP A 447 4.62 18.66 -30.19
CA ASP A 447 4.85 17.52 -31.09
C ASP A 447 4.66 16.17 -30.41
N ILE A 448 4.91 16.05 -29.12
CA ILE A 448 4.69 14.83 -28.33
C ILE A 448 3.26 14.30 -28.44
N PHE A 449 2.27 15.14 -28.74
CA PHE A 449 0.87 14.71 -28.92
C PHE A 449 0.53 14.29 -30.34
N ARG A 450 1.51 14.28 -31.28
CA ARG A 450 1.26 13.97 -32.70
C ARG A 450 2.40 13.30 -33.45
N ASN A 451 3.52 12.98 -32.77
CA ASN A 451 4.68 12.36 -33.42
C ASN A 451 4.38 10.95 -33.97
N LEU A 452 3.82 10.04 -33.19
CA LEU A 452 3.39 8.70 -33.64
C LEU A 452 1.87 8.62 -33.77
N ASN A 453 1.13 9.00 -32.72
CA ASN A 453 -0.31 9.03 -32.65
C ASN A 453 -0.81 10.47 -32.60
N SER A 454 -1.80 10.84 -33.42
CA SER A 454 -2.44 12.16 -33.36
C SER A 454 -3.46 12.23 -32.22
N ILE A 455 -3.04 12.66 -31.04
CA ILE A 455 -3.83 12.65 -29.81
C ILE A 455 -4.48 14.01 -29.60
N LYS A 456 -5.71 14.17 -30.05
CA LYS A 456 -6.52 15.38 -29.82
C LYS A 456 -7.29 15.32 -28.50
N ARG A 457 -7.78 14.14 -28.13
CA ARG A 457 -8.54 13.88 -26.91
C ARG A 457 -8.17 12.53 -26.31
N VAL A 458 -8.31 12.43 -25.00
CA VAL A 458 -8.05 11.22 -24.20
C VAL A 458 -9.27 10.86 -23.37
N LYS A 459 -9.37 9.59 -23.02
CA LYS A 459 -10.34 9.10 -22.04
C LYS A 459 -9.64 8.89 -20.71
N TYR A 460 -10.19 9.47 -19.66
CA TYR A 460 -9.72 9.32 -18.29
C TYR A 460 -10.50 8.26 -17.52
N THR A 461 -9.94 7.80 -16.43
CA THR A 461 -10.62 6.90 -15.49
C THR A 461 -11.87 7.57 -14.91
N PRO A 462 -12.90 6.79 -14.49
CA PRO A 462 -14.12 7.37 -13.91
C PRO A 462 -13.84 8.24 -12.67
N THR A 463 -12.88 7.84 -11.84
CA THR A 463 -12.47 8.61 -10.65
C THR A 463 -11.96 10.00 -11.04
N LEU A 464 -11.01 10.07 -11.98
CA LEU A 464 -10.46 11.35 -12.42
C LEU A 464 -11.51 12.22 -13.12
N MET A 465 -12.42 11.60 -13.88
CA MET A 465 -13.55 12.32 -14.51
C MET A 465 -14.51 12.90 -13.47
N LYS A 466 -14.77 12.18 -12.38
CA LYS A 466 -15.59 12.68 -11.28
C LYS A 466 -14.91 13.86 -10.58
N ASP A 467 -13.59 13.76 -10.34
CA ASP A 467 -12.86 14.76 -9.58
C ASP A 467 -12.56 16.05 -10.39
N LYS A 468 -12.18 15.91 -11.66
CA LYS A 468 -11.65 17.02 -12.50
C LYS A 468 -12.14 17.04 -13.95
N GLY A 469 -13.17 16.30 -14.29
CA GLY A 469 -13.61 16.13 -15.69
C GLY A 469 -13.91 17.44 -16.40
N GLU A 470 -14.56 18.40 -15.74
CA GLU A 470 -14.87 19.72 -16.29
C GLU A 470 -13.61 20.53 -16.63
N GLN A 471 -12.58 20.44 -15.78
CA GLN A 471 -11.32 21.17 -15.98
C GLN A 471 -10.49 20.56 -17.12
N LEU A 472 -10.47 19.22 -17.22
CA LEU A 472 -9.64 18.50 -18.17
C LEU A 472 -10.21 18.49 -19.59
N GLN A 473 -11.53 18.49 -19.73
CA GLN A 473 -12.24 18.48 -21.02
C GLN A 473 -11.77 17.39 -22.01
N GLY A 474 -11.19 16.29 -21.49
CA GLY A 474 -10.62 15.22 -22.30
C GLY A 474 -9.30 15.60 -23.02
N ARG A 475 -8.60 16.65 -22.60
CA ARG A 475 -7.30 17.03 -23.16
C ARG A 475 -6.18 16.25 -22.47
N PRO A 476 -5.13 15.77 -23.20
CA PRO A 476 -4.01 15.12 -22.58
C PRO A 476 -3.22 16.10 -21.68
N VAL A 477 -2.76 15.64 -20.54
CA VAL A 477 -2.00 16.43 -19.56
C VAL A 477 -0.64 15.81 -19.35
N LEU A 478 0.40 16.51 -19.80
CA LEU A 478 1.79 16.21 -19.49
C LEU A 478 2.48 17.50 -19.08
N PHE A 479 3.34 17.42 -18.09
CA PHE A 479 4.27 18.48 -17.73
C PHE A 479 5.63 18.16 -18.32
N GLY A 480 6.38 19.19 -18.64
CA GLY A 480 7.74 19.04 -19.13
C GLY A 480 8.66 20.11 -18.60
N ALA A 481 9.94 19.78 -18.48
CA ALA A 481 10.97 20.74 -18.15
C ALA A 481 12.15 20.64 -19.13
N LYS A 482 12.74 21.79 -19.48
CA LYS A 482 13.90 21.87 -20.36
C LYS A 482 15.17 22.01 -19.53
N VAL A 483 16.18 21.22 -19.90
CA VAL A 483 17.55 21.36 -19.37
C VAL A 483 18.45 21.58 -20.56
N GLY A 484 19.24 22.64 -20.52
CA GLY A 484 20.09 23.01 -21.67
C GLY A 484 19.31 23.32 -22.96
N GLY A 485 18.06 23.77 -22.86
CA GLY A 485 17.19 24.04 -24.01
C GLY A 485 16.41 22.84 -24.56
N ARG A 486 16.77 21.59 -24.21
CA ARG A 486 16.12 20.35 -24.63
C ARG A 486 15.05 19.94 -23.61
N LEU A 487 13.87 19.55 -24.09
CA LEU A 487 12.82 18.96 -23.26
C LEU A 487 13.20 17.51 -22.95
N CYS A 488 13.62 17.26 -21.73
CA CYS A 488 14.18 15.97 -21.30
C CYS A 488 13.63 15.45 -19.97
N LEU A 489 12.80 16.23 -19.30
CA LEU A 489 12.03 15.80 -18.16
C LEU A 489 10.54 15.87 -18.53
N LEU A 490 9.87 14.73 -18.53
CA LEU A 490 8.45 14.59 -18.80
C LEU A 490 7.76 14.05 -17.55
N TYR A 491 6.61 14.61 -17.17
CA TYR A 491 5.87 14.18 -16.00
C TYR A 491 4.38 14.06 -16.30
N SER A 492 3.82 12.87 -16.03
CA SER A 492 2.38 12.65 -16.02
C SER A 492 1.86 12.68 -14.58
N PRO A 493 1.05 13.68 -14.18
CA PRO A 493 0.45 13.74 -12.86
C PRO A 493 -0.70 12.73 -12.68
N TYR A 494 -1.16 12.15 -13.78
CA TYR A 494 -2.19 11.14 -13.84
C TYR A 494 -1.62 9.82 -14.36
N ASP A 495 -2.09 8.72 -13.79
CA ASP A 495 -1.54 7.40 -14.05
C ASP A 495 -1.65 6.99 -15.53
N LEU A 496 -0.52 6.89 -16.19
CA LEU A 496 -0.38 6.33 -17.54
C LEU A 496 -0.15 4.81 -17.46
N GLU A 497 0.73 4.39 -16.57
CA GLU A 497 1.23 3.03 -16.49
C GLU A 497 0.12 2.03 -16.14
N GLY A 498 -0.77 2.38 -15.21
CA GLY A 498 -1.94 1.56 -14.91
C GLY A 498 -2.85 1.34 -16.11
N GLY A 499 -2.96 2.36 -16.99
CA GLY A 499 -3.71 2.24 -18.24
C GLY A 499 -3.06 1.28 -19.26
N TRP A 500 -1.75 1.09 -19.24
CA TRP A 500 -1.07 0.13 -20.15
C TRP A 500 -1.41 -1.32 -19.83
N ASN A 501 -1.64 -1.62 -18.54
CA ASN A 501 -1.82 -2.99 -18.03
C ASN A 501 -3.21 -3.60 -18.31
N GLU A 502 -4.13 -2.85 -18.93
CA GLU A 502 -5.50 -3.28 -19.26
C GLU A 502 -6.33 -3.76 -18.05
N VAL A 503 -5.86 -3.51 -16.83
CA VAL A 503 -6.54 -3.83 -15.58
C VAL A 503 -7.21 -2.57 -15.03
N ARG A 504 -8.40 -2.73 -14.47
CA ARG A 504 -9.08 -1.63 -13.82
C ARG A 504 -8.61 -1.49 -12.38
N TYR A 505 -7.89 -0.43 -12.09
CA TYR A 505 -7.45 -0.07 -10.75
C TYR A 505 -8.54 0.76 -10.04
N PRO A 506 -9.09 0.27 -8.91
CA PRO A 506 -10.07 1.05 -8.15
C PRO A 506 -9.49 2.39 -7.71
N LEU A 507 -10.30 3.45 -7.80
CA LEU A 507 -9.95 4.82 -7.43
C LEU A 507 -8.71 5.42 -8.13
N SER A 508 -8.12 4.76 -9.13
CA SER A 508 -7.02 5.33 -9.90
C SER A 508 -7.46 6.60 -10.65
N ARG A 509 -6.64 7.63 -10.55
CA ARG A 509 -6.73 8.89 -11.30
C ARG A 509 -5.75 8.85 -12.46
N GLY A 510 -6.20 8.30 -13.57
CA GLY A 510 -5.32 8.04 -14.71
C GLY A 510 -6.07 8.05 -16.05
N TYR A 511 -5.43 7.48 -17.04
CA TYR A 511 -5.95 7.34 -18.40
C TYR A 511 -6.54 5.94 -18.59
N GLN A 512 -7.58 5.85 -19.44
CA GLN A 512 -8.07 4.55 -19.92
C GLN A 512 -7.09 3.95 -20.94
N SER A 513 -7.08 2.62 -21.05
CA SER A 513 -6.05 1.84 -21.72
C SER A 513 -5.66 2.35 -23.12
N ALA A 514 -6.60 2.54 -24.03
CA ALA A 514 -6.27 3.00 -25.38
C ALA A 514 -5.57 4.38 -25.39
N SER A 515 -6.05 5.32 -24.58
CA SER A 515 -5.44 6.65 -24.47
C SER A 515 -4.09 6.62 -23.77
N ALA A 516 -3.96 5.78 -22.75
CA ALA A 516 -2.71 5.59 -22.03
C ALA A 516 -1.61 5.00 -22.94
N LYS A 517 -1.95 3.96 -23.73
CA LYS A 517 -1.01 3.33 -24.67
C LYS A 517 -0.58 4.29 -25.77
N GLN A 518 -1.52 4.99 -26.40
CA GLN A 518 -1.19 6.00 -27.43
C GLN A 518 -0.25 7.07 -26.89
N LEU A 519 -0.54 7.61 -25.70
CA LEU A 519 0.28 8.65 -25.09
C LEU A 519 1.64 8.09 -24.64
N GLY A 520 1.69 6.87 -24.10
CA GLY A 520 2.93 6.20 -23.73
C GLY A 520 3.84 5.94 -24.93
N CYS A 521 3.30 5.44 -26.05
CA CYS A 521 4.04 5.27 -27.30
C CYS A 521 4.59 6.62 -27.82
N ASN A 522 3.79 7.67 -27.81
CA ASN A 522 4.24 8.98 -28.21
C ASN A 522 5.39 9.51 -27.32
N VAL A 523 5.30 9.29 -26.01
CA VAL A 523 6.36 9.69 -25.05
C VAL A 523 7.66 8.96 -25.33
N ILE A 524 7.62 7.65 -25.60
CA ILE A 524 8.82 6.86 -25.96
C ILE A 524 9.40 7.37 -27.28
N MET A 525 8.56 7.51 -28.32
CA MET A 525 9.02 8.03 -29.62
C MET A 525 9.68 9.39 -29.48
N TYR A 526 9.05 10.32 -28.74
CA TYR A 526 9.62 11.63 -28.50
C TYR A 526 11.01 11.57 -27.83
N ALA A 527 11.14 10.69 -26.84
CA ALA A 527 12.41 10.50 -26.13
C ALA A 527 13.50 9.86 -27.02
N MET A 528 13.13 9.09 -28.03
CA MET A 528 14.05 8.48 -28.99
C MET A 528 14.48 9.42 -30.10
N GLU A 529 13.65 10.40 -30.48
CA GLU A 529 13.90 11.36 -31.56
C GLU A 529 14.68 12.60 -31.11
N HIS A 530 14.70 12.90 -29.81
CA HIS A 530 15.26 14.14 -29.23
C HIS A 530 16.27 13.87 -28.13
#